data_0b62724b55e810f59e37d3975c299b5e
#
_entry.id   0b62724b55e810f59e37d3975c299b5e
#
_cell.length_a   1.000
_cell.length_b   1.000
_cell.length_c   1.000
_cell.angle_alpha   90.00
_cell.angle_beta   90.00
_cell.angle_gamma   90.00
#
_symmetry.space_group_name_H-M   'P 1'
#
loop_
_entity.id
_entity.type
_entity.pdbx_description
1 polymer ?
#
loop_
_entity_poly.entity_id
_entity_poly.type
_entity_poly.pdbx_seq_one_letter_code
_entity_poly.pdbx_strand_id
1 'polypeptide(L)'
;GRTLEGLRIVVDCAHGAGYKVAPTVLWELGAEVVSVGVAPDGFNINKGVGSTAPAALATLVQERRADLGIALDGDADRVVLIDERGQVVDGDQILALIARSWLAQDRLRGGAVVATVMSNMGLERFLATRGLGLLRTSVGDRYVGERMRETGCNLGGEQSGHMIMPD
;
A
#
# COMPACT_ATOMS: atom_id res chain seq x y z
N GLY A 1 13.53 11.53 13.21
CA GLY A 1 12.62 10.63 12.49
C GLY A 1 11.86 11.41 11.43
N ARG A 2 11.33 10.73 10.42
CA ARG A 2 10.41 11.39 9.47
C ARG A 2 9.06 11.55 10.16
N THR A 3 8.40 12.70 9.97
CA THR A 3 7.05 13.00 10.45
C THR A 3 6.09 13.14 9.28
N LEU A 4 4.80 13.14 9.56
CA LEU A 4 3.73 13.40 8.60
C LEU A 4 3.11 14.79 8.84
N GLU A 5 3.81 15.66 9.58
CA GLU A 5 3.37 17.02 9.85
C GLU A 5 3.07 17.79 8.56
N GLY A 6 1.92 18.48 8.55
CA GLY A 6 1.44 19.23 7.40
C GLY A 6 0.67 18.42 6.37
N LEU A 7 0.61 17.07 6.51
CA LEU A 7 -0.20 16.22 5.65
C LEU A 7 -1.59 16.02 6.23
N ARG A 8 -2.61 16.19 5.41
CA ARG A 8 -3.98 15.76 5.69
C ARG A 8 -4.23 14.42 5.03
N ILE A 9 -4.58 13.41 5.83
CA ILE A 9 -4.76 12.03 5.39
C ILE A 9 -6.16 11.55 5.72
N VAL A 10 -6.86 11.00 4.72
CA VAL A 10 -8.11 10.26 4.95
C VAL A 10 -7.76 8.77 5.02
N VAL A 11 -8.10 8.11 6.11
CA VAL A 11 -7.88 6.67 6.28
C VAL A 11 -9.21 5.93 6.38
N ASP A 12 -9.40 4.95 5.51
CA ASP A 12 -10.52 4.02 5.53
C ASP A 12 -10.05 2.68 6.09
N CYS A 13 -10.55 2.32 7.26
CA CYS A 13 -10.20 1.10 7.98
C CYS A 13 -11.16 -0.08 7.71
N ALA A 14 -12.03 0.03 6.71
CA ALA A 14 -12.93 -1.05 6.27
C ALA A 14 -13.84 -1.62 7.37
N HIS A 15 -14.08 -0.92 8.46
CA HIS A 15 -14.69 -1.44 9.70
C HIS A 15 -13.98 -2.71 10.21
N GLY A 16 -12.67 -2.82 9.95
CA GLY A 16 -11.84 -3.98 10.21
C GLY A 16 -10.89 -3.83 11.38
N ALA A 17 -9.88 -4.70 11.45
CA ALA A 17 -8.93 -4.78 12.57
C ALA A 17 -8.12 -3.48 12.79
N GLY A 18 -7.85 -2.73 11.72
CA GLY A 18 -7.08 -1.48 11.77
C GLY A 18 -7.81 -0.26 12.35
N TYR A 19 -9.09 -0.37 12.70
CA TYR A 19 -9.98 0.77 12.97
C TYR A 19 -9.53 1.74 14.08
N LYS A 20 -8.76 1.26 15.06
CA LYS A 20 -8.17 2.10 16.11
C LYS A 20 -6.70 2.41 15.81
N VAL A 21 -5.94 1.39 15.42
CA VAL A 21 -4.48 1.49 15.33
C VAL A 21 -4.07 2.42 14.19
N ALA A 22 -4.64 2.28 13.01
CA ALA A 22 -4.21 3.05 11.84
C ALA A 22 -4.42 4.56 12.01
N PRO A 23 -5.61 5.07 12.42
CA PRO A 23 -5.77 6.49 12.69
C PRO A 23 -4.85 7.02 13.78
N THR A 24 -4.63 6.23 14.86
CA THR A 24 -3.77 6.63 15.97
C THR A 24 -2.32 6.78 15.53
N VAL A 25 -1.77 5.81 14.81
CA VAL A 25 -0.38 5.86 14.32
C VAL A 25 -0.17 7.07 13.40
N LEU A 26 -1.09 7.33 12.47
CA LEU A 26 -0.98 8.47 11.57
C LEU A 26 -1.02 9.80 12.32
N TRP A 27 -1.88 9.90 13.34
CA TRP A 27 -1.97 11.08 14.19
C TRP A 27 -0.70 11.28 15.03
N GLU A 28 -0.18 10.22 15.64
CA GLU A 28 1.07 10.27 16.43
C GLU A 28 2.29 10.66 15.56
N LEU A 29 2.24 10.35 14.27
CA LEU A 29 3.25 10.80 13.30
C LEU A 29 3.07 12.28 12.86
N GLY A 30 2.03 12.95 13.32
CA GLY A 30 1.79 14.38 13.09
C GLY A 30 0.84 14.70 11.94
N ALA A 31 0.17 13.71 11.34
CA ALA A 31 -0.82 13.98 10.29
C ALA A 31 -2.13 14.57 10.85
N GLU A 32 -2.79 15.40 10.06
CA GLU A 32 -4.22 15.70 10.23
C GLU A 32 -5.02 14.53 9.67
N VAL A 33 -5.68 13.76 10.55
CA VAL A 33 -6.33 12.50 10.18
C VAL A 33 -7.85 12.63 10.11
N VAL A 34 -8.42 12.25 8.98
CA VAL A 34 -9.86 12.02 8.81
C VAL A 34 -10.08 10.52 8.69
N SER A 35 -10.73 9.90 9.67
CA SER A 35 -10.96 8.46 9.69
C SER A 35 -12.38 8.09 9.26
N VAL A 36 -12.51 7.06 8.42
CA VAL A 36 -13.76 6.43 7.99
C VAL A 36 -13.64 4.91 8.12
N GLY A 37 -14.77 4.21 8.10
CA GLY A 37 -14.74 2.76 8.28
C GLY A 37 -14.23 2.34 9.67
N VAL A 38 -14.52 3.12 10.73
CA VAL A 38 -14.00 2.94 12.10
C VAL A 38 -15.06 2.55 13.14
N ALA A 39 -16.22 2.13 12.69
CA ALA A 39 -17.33 1.72 13.56
C ALA A 39 -17.75 0.26 13.26
N PRO A 40 -16.91 -0.75 13.61
CA PRO A 40 -17.25 -2.15 13.38
C PRO A 40 -18.47 -2.57 14.22
N ASP A 41 -19.42 -3.25 13.59
CA ASP A 41 -20.63 -3.80 14.23
C ASP A 41 -20.70 -5.34 14.19
N GLY A 42 -19.64 -5.99 13.65
CA GLY A 42 -19.54 -7.43 13.48
C GLY A 42 -20.12 -7.95 12.14
N PHE A 43 -20.77 -7.08 11.33
CA PHE A 43 -21.41 -7.46 10.07
C PHE A 43 -21.04 -6.55 8.90
N ASN A 44 -20.35 -5.43 9.15
CA ASN A 44 -20.07 -4.38 8.16
C ASN A 44 -18.64 -4.35 7.62
N ILE A 45 -17.79 -5.28 8.03
CA ILE A 45 -16.40 -5.38 7.55
C ILE A 45 -16.35 -5.48 6.01
N ASN A 46 -15.53 -4.63 5.36
CA ASN A 46 -15.39 -4.53 3.89
C ASN A 46 -16.69 -4.20 3.13
N LYS A 47 -17.75 -3.80 3.81
CA LYS A 47 -19.06 -3.58 3.17
C LYS A 47 -19.11 -2.18 2.53
N GLY A 48 -18.71 -2.09 1.26
CA GLY A 48 -18.70 -0.83 0.50
C GLY A 48 -17.65 0.17 0.98
N VAL A 49 -16.65 -0.29 1.71
CA VAL A 49 -15.56 0.49 2.29
C VAL A 49 -14.22 -0.25 2.13
N GLY A 50 -13.13 0.44 2.41
CA GLY A 50 -11.79 -0.10 2.41
C GLY A 50 -11.19 -0.33 1.02
N SER A 51 -10.09 -1.08 0.95
CA SER A 51 -9.30 -1.30 -0.26
C SER A 51 -10.05 -1.98 -1.41
N THR A 52 -11.12 -2.70 -1.11
CA THR A 52 -11.98 -3.37 -2.10
C THR A 52 -13.04 -2.44 -2.71
N ALA A 53 -13.26 -1.25 -2.13
CA ALA A 53 -14.24 -0.26 -2.59
C ALA A 53 -13.68 1.18 -2.51
N PRO A 54 -12.56 1.49 -3.19
CA PRO A 54 -11.82 2.74 -3.00
C PRO A 54 -12.54 4.00 -3.54
N ALA A 55 -13.62 3.85 -4.30
CA ALA A 55 -14.30 4.98 -4.95
C ALA A 55 -14.86 6.01 -3.96
N ALA A 56 -15.44 5.56 -2.84
CA ALA A 56 -15.96 6.45 -1.81
C ALA A 56 -14.82 7.24 -1.13
N LEU A 57 -13.70 6.58 -0.86
CA LEU A 57 -12.50 7.23 -0.32
C LEU A 57 -11.94 8.25 -1.31
N ALA A 58 -11.89 7.94 -2.61
CA ALA A 58 -11.41 8.87 -3.64
C ALA A 58 -12.22 10.18 -3.67
N THR A 59 -13.54 10.08 -3.58
CA THR A 59 -14.42 11.25 -3.47
C THR A 59 -14.11 12.04 -2.19
N LEU A 60 -13.97 11.36 -1.07
CA LEU A 60 -13.73 12.00 0.22
C LEU A 60 -12.37 12.71 0.28
N VAL A 61 -11.33 12.14 -0.33
CA VAL A 61 -9.99 12.78 -0.46
C VAL A 61 -10.12 14.14 -1.14
N GLN A 62 -10.85 14.21 -2.25
CA GLN A 62 -11.08 15.47 -2.97
C GLN A 62 -11.94 16.47 -2.17
N GLU A 63 -13.04 16.01 -1.58
CA GLU A 63 -13.93 16.86 -0.76
C GLU A 63 -13.21 17.47 0.45
N ARG A 64 -12.36 16.70 1.09
CA ARG A 64 -11.55 17.12 2.26
C ARG A 64 -10.27 17.85 1.87
N ARG A 65 -9.96 17.94 0.57
CA ARG A 65 -8.68 18.46 0.07
C ARG A 65 -7.50 17.81 0.78
N ALA A 66 -7.58 16.48 0.91
CA ALA A 66 -6.53 15.71 1.55
C ALA A 66 -5.37 15.45 0.59
N ASP A 67 -4.17 15.33 1.15
CA ASP A 67 -2.96 15.04 0.39
C ASP A 67 -2.89 13.56 0.00
N LEU A 68 -3.55 12.69 0.80
CA LEU A 68 -3.49 11.24 0.62
C LEU A 68 -4.74 10.57 1.20
N GLY A 69 -5.23 9.55 0.50
CA GLY A 69 -6.15 8.56 1.03
C GLY A 69 -5.44 7.22 1.26
N ILE A 70 -5.77 6.56 2.34
CA ILE A 70 -5.27 5.22 2.68
C ILE A 70 -6.47 4.32 2.89
N ALA A 71 -6.63 3.29 2.06
CA ALA A 71 -7.66 2.28 2.22
C ALA A 71 -7.02 0.96 2.66
N LEU A 72 -7.43 0.46 3.81
CA LEU A 72 -7.08 -0.85 4.31
C LEU A 72 -8.19 -1.85 4.00
N ASP A 73 -7.90 -3.14 4.05
CA ASP A 73 -8.94 -4.17 4.07
C ASP A 73 -9.26 -4.62 5.49
N GLY A 74 -10.11 -5.64 5.63
CA GLY A 74 -10.69 -6.02 6.91
C GLY A 74 -9.71 -6.47 7.98
N ASP A 75 -8.64 -7.17 7.62
CA ASP A 75 -7.54 -7.59 8.52
C ASP A 75 -6.31 -6.68 8.43
N ALA A 76 -6.38 -5.65 7.60
CA ALA A 76 -5.37 -4.60 7.43
C ALA A 76 -4.01 -5.12 6.91
N ASP A 77 -4.02 -6.20 6.14
CA ASP A 77 -2.84 -6.76 5.50
C ASP A 77 -2.61 -6.21 4.07
N ARG A 78 -3.59 -5.50 3.51
CA ARG A 78 -3.52 -4.84 2.20
C ARG A 78 -3.78 -3.36 2.31
N VAL A 79 -3.11 -2.59 1.45
CA VAL A 79 -3.26 -1.15 1.35
C VAL A 79 -3.42 -0.71 -0.10
N VAL A 80 -4.39 0.15 -0.33
CA VAL A 80 -4.56 0.92 -1.57
C VAL A 80 -4.45 2.39 -1.22
N LEU A 81 -3.70 3.15 -2.00
CA LEU A 81 -3.57 4.58 -1.78
C LEU A 81 -4.42 5.36 -2.79
N ILE A 82 -4.82 6.54 -2.39
CA ILE A 82 -5.53 7.51 -3.25
C ILE A 82 -4.72 8.80 -3.24
N ASP A 83 -4.36 9.31 -4.42
CA ASP A 83 -3.66 10.57 -4.52
C ASP A 83 -4.60 11.78 -4.29
N GLU A 84 -4.04 12.97 -4.22
CA GLU A 84 -4.77 14.23 -4.01
C GLU A 84 -5.82 14.55 -5.11
N ARG A 85 -5.74 13.86 -6.24
CA ARG A 85 -6.68 13.98 -7.37
C ARG A 85 -7.79 12.93 -7.33
N GLY A 86 -7.79 12.06 -6.31
CA GLY A 86 -8.73 10.95 -6.21
C GLY A 86 -8.38 9.76 -7.11
N GLN A 87 -7.13 9.67 -7.60
CA GLN A 87 -6.70 8.55 -8.42
C GLN A 87 -6.20 7.41 -7.53
N VAL A 88 -6.59 6.19 -7.88
CA VAL A 88 -6.15 4.98 -7.17
C VAL A 88 -4.69 4.68 -7.53
N VAL A 89 -3.87 4.51 -6.51
CA VAL A 89 -2.48 4.05 -6.58
C VAL A 89 -2.44 2.62 -6.06
N ASP A 90 -2.31 1.67 -6.96
CA ASP A 90 -2.37 0.24 -6.65
C ASP A 90 -1.03 -0.32 -6.13
N GLY A 91 -1.03 -1.61 -5.78
CA GLY A 91 0.16 -2.27 -5.25
C GLY A 91 1.37 -2.24 -6.19
N ASP A 92 1.17 -2.28 -7.50
CA ASP A 92 2.28 -2.19 -8.46
C ASP A 92 2.94 -0.81 -8.43
N GLN A 93 2.15 0.25 -8.31
CA GLN A 93 2.66 1.61 -8.20
C GLN A 93 3.35 1.85 -6.85
N ILE A 94 2.81 1.26 -5.77
CA ILE A 94 3.44 1.30 -4.44
C ILE A 94 4.79 0.58 -4.47
N LEU A 95 4.87 -0.62 -5.06
CA LEU A 95 6.13 -1.35 -5.25
C LEU A 95 7.16 -0.54 -6.05
N ALA A 96 6.72 0.11 -7.13
CA ALA A 96 7.58 0.97 -7.93
C ALA A 96 8.14 2.15 -7.12
N LEU A 97 7.29 2.79 -6.30
CA LEU A 97 7.67 3.91 -5.45
C LEU A 97 8.69 3.50 -4.38
N ILE A 98 8.44 2.39 -3.70
CA ILE A 98 9.34 1.85 -2.66
C ILE A 98 10.66 1.42 -3.31
N ALA A 99 10.64 0.69 -4.42
CA ALA A 99 11.84 0.25 -5.13
C ALA A 99 12.72 1.45 -5.52
N ARG A 100 12.12 2.51 -6.09
CA ARG A 100 12.83 3.74 -6.43
C ARG A 100 13.46 4.40 -5.21
N SER A 101 12.70 4.49 -4.12
CA SER A 101 13.18 5.13 -2.88
C SER A 101 14.31 4.33 -2.25
N TRP A 102 14.19 3.01 -2.18
CA TRP A 102 15.20 2.14 -1.60
C TRP A 102 16.45 2.03 -2.45
N LEU A 103 16.31 2.02 -3.78
CA LEU A 103 17.46 2.07 -4.68
C LEU A 103 18.29 3.35 -4.48
N ALA A 104 17.62 4.51 -4.36
CA ALA A 104 18.30 5.79 -4.12
C ALA A 104 18.97 5.88 -2.74
N GLN A 105 18.59 5.03 -1.79
CA GLN A 105 19.13 4.95 -0.43
C GLN A 105 20.10 3.78 -0.23
N ASP A 106 20.43 3.05 -1.29
CA ASP A 106 21.26 1.83 -1.26
C ASP A 106 20.71 0.76 -0.30
N ARG A 107 19.38 0.68 -0.17
CA ARG A 107 18.67 -0.25 0.70
C ARG A 107 18.09 -1.45 -0.03
N LEU A 108 17.91 -1.36 -1.35
CA LEU A 108 17.32 -2.45 -2.14
C LEU A 108 18.33 -3.57 -2.34
N ARG A 109 17.96 -4.78 -1.96
CA ARG A 109 18.81 -5.98 -2.08
C ARG A 109 18.27 -6.94 -3.16
N GLY A 110 19.12 -7.84 -3.64
CA GLY A 110 18.74 -8.87 -4.61
C GLY A 110 18.60 -8.39 -6.06
N GLY A 111 18.75 -7.08 -6.33
CA GLY A 111 18.70 -6.52 -7.69
C GLY A 111 17.36 -6.63 -8.39
N ALA A 112 16.30 -7.00 -7.67
CA ALA A 112 14.98 -7.21 -8.23
C ALA A 112 13.87 -6.95 -7.18
N VAL A 113 12.64 -6.82 -7.68
CA VAL A 113 11.42 -6.85 -6.88
C VAL A 113 10.68 -8.17 -7.16
N VAL A 114 10.13 -8.79 -6.14
CA VAL A 114 9.33 -10.00 -6.29
C VAL A 114 7.85 -9.64 -6.30
N ALA A 115 7.12 -10.07 -7.34
CA ALA A 115 5.68 -9.85 -7.42
C ALA A 115 4.97 -11.07 -8.02
N THR A 116 3.66 -11.04 -8.12
CA THR A 116 2.90 -12.14 -8.72
C THR A 116 2.73 -11.97 -10.23
N VAL A 117 2.21 -13.00 -10.88
CA VAL A 117 1.82 -12.95 -12.31
C VAL A 117 0.76 -11.90 -12.61
N MET A 118 0.05 -11.39 -11.59
CA MET A 118 -0.97 -10.35 -11.73
C MET A 118 -0.38 -8.94 -11.90
N SER A 119 0.89 -8.74 -11.56
CA SER A 119 1.54 -7.43 -11.72
C SER A 119 1.62 -7.01 -13.18
N ASN A 120 1.39 -5.74 -13.43
CA ASN A 120 1.31 -5.21 -14.77
C ASN A 120 2.71 -5.02 -15.42
N MET A 121 2.69 -4.85 -16.75
CA MET A 121 3.90 -4.64 -17.54
C MET A 121 4.56 -3.28 -17.27
N GLY A 122 3.79 -2.31 -16.75
CA GLY A 122 4.29 -0.99 -16.40
C GLY A 122 5.31 -1.06 -15.28
N LEU A 123 5.04 -1.87 -14.23
CA LEU A 123 6.00 -2.12 -13.15
C LEU A 123 7.30 -2.72 -13.68
N GLU A 124 7.21 -3.77 -14.53
CA GLU A 124 8.39 -4.42 -15.10
C GLU A 124 9.25 -3.46 -15.93
N ARG A 125 8.63 -2.68 -16.80
CA ARG A 125 9.33 -1.68 -17.62
C ARG A 125 9.95 -0.58 -16.75
N PHE A 126 9.22 -0.12 -15.75
CA PHE A 126 9.73 0.88 -14.81
C PHE A 126 10.98 0.40 -14.06
N LEU A 127 10.98 -0.83 -13.56
CA LEU A 127 12.11 -1.44 -12.88
C LEU A 127 13.31 -1.61 -13.84
N ALA A 128 13.06 -2.09 -15.06
CA ALA A 128 14.08 -2.27 -16.08
C ALA A 128 14.84 -0.97 -16.40
N THR A 129 14.14 0.19 -16.44
CA THR A 129 14.81 1.50 -16.64
C THR A 129 15.78 1.88 -15.54
N ARG A 130 15.76 1.14 -14.43
CA ARG A 130 16.63 1.35 -13.24
C ARG A 130 17.60 0.21 -13.00
N GLY A 131 17.74 -0.70 -13.99
CA GLY A 131 18.61 -1.86 -13.88
C GLY A 131 18.11 -2.92 -12.90
N LEU A 132 16.82 -2.90 -12.55
CA LEU A 132 16.20 -3.85 -11.65
C LEU A 132 15.35 -4.88 -12.40
N GLY A 133 15.34 -6.11 -11.90
CA GLY A 133 14.46 -7.17 -12.39
C GLY A 133 13.07 -7.17 -11.72
N LEU A 134 12.11 -7.82 -12.37
CA LEU A 134 10.84 -8.24 -11.76
C LEU A 134 10.79 -9.77 -11.77
N LEU A 135 10.79 -10.39 -10.59
CA LEU A 135 10.64 -11.83 -10.41
C LEU A 135 9.17 -12.16 -10.14
N ARG A 136 8.58 -12.97 -11.01
CA ARG A 136 7.15 -13.30 -10.90
C ARG A 136 6.94 -14.65 -10.22
N THR A 137 5.92 -14.72 -9.39
CA THR A 137 5.45 -15.94 -8.71
C THR A 137 3.98 -16.22 -9.05
N SER A 138 3.48 -17.35 -8.61
CA SER A 138 2.04 -17.57 -8.50
C SER A 138 1.42 -16.55 -7.53
N VAL A 139 0.10 -16.34 -7.64
CA VAL A 139 -0.66 -15.46 -6.75
C VAL A 139 -0.65 -16.02 -5.32
N GLY A 140 -0.35 -15.19 -4.36
CA GLY A 140 -0.30 -15.48 -2.93
C GLY A 140 0.98 -14.97 -2.27
N ASP A 141 0.82 -14.27 -1.17
CA ASP A 141 1.89 -13.68 -0.36
C ASP A 141 2.96 -14.70 0.06
N ARG A 142 2.54 -15.93 0.35
CA ARG A 142 3.43 -17.04 0.66
C ARG A 142 4.45 -17.29 -0.45
N TYR A 143 4.02 -17.34 -1.72
CA TYR A 143 4.92 -17.60 -2.85
C TYR A 143 5.87 -16.43 -3.08
N VAL A 144 5.38 -15.20 -2.87
CA VAL A 144 6.22 -14.01 -2.92
C VAL A 144 7.30 -14.09 -1.82
N GLY A 145 6.91 -14.37 -0.57
CA GLY A 145 7.85 -14.48 0.54
C GLY A 145 8.86 -15.61 0.39
N GLU A 146 8.45 -16.78 -0.13
CA GLU A 146 9.36 -17.89 -0.44
C GLU A 146 10.39 -17.47 -1.49
N ARG A 147 9.94 -16.84 -2.58
CA ARG A 147 10.84 -16.39 -3.66
C ARG A 147 11.80 -15.30 -3.20
N MET A 148 11.35 -14.38 -2.34
CA MET A 148 12.22 -13.36 -1.74
C MET A 148 13.36 -14.00 -0.92
N ARG A 149 13.07 -15.01 -0.11
CA ARG A 149 14.09 -15.72 0.67
C ARG A 149 15.09 -16.45 -0.23
N GLU A 150 14.64 -17.09 -1.29
CA GLU A 150 15.50 -17.80 -2.25
C GLU A 150 16.46 -16.86 -2.99
N THR A 151 16.00 -15.65 -3.31
CA THR A 151 16.73 -14.71 -4.18
C THR A 151 17.48 -13.62 -3.41
N GLY A 152 17.25 -13.51 -2.10
CA GLY A 152 17.81 -12.45 -1.29
C GLY A 152 17.17 -11.07 -1.54
N CYS A 153 16.05 -11.02 -2.25
CA CYS A 153 15.30 -9.78 -2.45
C CYS A 153 14.60 -9.36 -1.14
N ASN A 154 14.63 -8.07 -0.85
CA ASN A 154 14.00 -7.52 0.35
C ASN A 154 12.77 -6.64 0.07
N LEU A 155 12.27 -6.66 -1.16
CA LEU A 155 11.02 -6.00 -1.53
C LEU A 155 10.20 -6.92 -2.40
N GLY A 156 8.97 -7.16 -2.00
CA GLY A 156 8.00 -7.90 -2.78
C GLY A 156 6.57 -7.50 -2.42
N GLY A 157 5.63 -8.03 -3.19
CA GLY A 157 4.22 -7.78 -2.92
C GLY A 157 3.32 -8.16 -4.07
N GLU A 158 2.07 -7.74 -3.94
CA GLU A 158 1.01 -8.03 -4.89
C GLU A 158 0.33 -6.73 -5.37
N GLN A 159 -0.18 -6.77 -6.57
CA GLN A 159 -0.96 -5.67 -7.15
C GLN A 159 -2.18 -5.31 -6.26
N SER A 160 -2.71 -6.28 -5.51
CA SER A 160 -3.80 -6.09 -4.55
C SER A 160 -3.45 -5.21 -3.34
N GLY A 161 -2.17 -4.87 -3.15
CA GLY A 161 -1.72 -4.00 -2.06
C GLY A 161 -1.07 -4.73 -0.87
N HIS A 162 -0.87 -6.04 -0.95
CA HIS A 162 -0.08 -6.77 0.06
C HIS A 162 1.41 -6.53 -0.18
N MET A 163 2.08 -5.86 0.76
CA MET A 163 3.51 -5.52 0.66
C MET A 163 4.33 -6.33 1.63
N ILE A 164 5.45 -6.90 1.17
CA ILE A 164 6.38 -7.70 1.97
C ILE A 164 7.74 -7.00 1.97
N MET A 165 8.14 -6.55 3.14
CA MET A 165 9.37 -5.79 3.36
C MET A 165 10.06 -6.33 4.62
N PRO A 166 10.76 -7.48 4.52
CA PRO A 166 11.54 -7.98 5.65
C PRO A 166 12.71 -7.04 5.96
N ASP A 167 13.09 -6.95 7.19
CA ASP A 167 14.22 -6.15 7.71
C ASP A 167 15.58 -6.57 7.13
#